data_74931474f621e164e40d7a63c6d772a9
#
_entry.id   74931474f621e164e40d7a63c6d772a9
#
_cell.length_a   1.000
_cell.length_b   1.000
_cell.length_c   1.000
_cell.angle_alpha   90.00
_cell.angle_beta   90.00
_cell.angle_gamma   90.00
#
_symmetry.space_group_name_H-M   'P 1'
#
loop_
_entity.id
_entity.type
_entity.pdbx_description
1 polymer ?
#
loop_
_entity_poly.entity_id
_entity_poly.type
_entity_poly.pdbx_seq_one_letter_code
_entity_poly.pdbx_strand_id
1 'polypeptide(L)'
;GISAGSANRALNGLYSDGVVIRRRKGKMYFYSIDSSNALLIELKKLVNLMLVEPLVEDLKKMSSRIILYGSCAIGTDTSESDIDLFIVSKSKKGVSNAISGFAFPTGFENIHIQSVIKTPVELLRGGESERTFMEEVEQGIVLWEKVASESRV
;
A
#
# COMPACT_ATOMS: atom_id res chain seq x y z
N GLY A 1 -16.26 -21.83 -1.52
CA GLY A 1 -17.18 -20.73 -1.17
C GLY A 1 -17.74 -20.90 0.23
N ILE A 2 -18.02 -19.78 0.91
CA ILE A 2 -18.65 -19.78 2.25
C ILE A 2 -20.18 -19.91 2.12
N SER A 3 -20.81 -20.61 3.06
CA SER A 3 -22.30 -20.70 3.11
C SER A 3 -22.92 -19.35 3.52
N ALA A 4 -24.16 -19.10 3.10
CA ALA A 4 -24.89 -17.89 3.49
C ALA A 4 -24.99 -17.73 5.02
N GLY A 5 -25.13 -18.84 5.75
CA GLY A 5 -25.15 -18.82 7.23
C GLY A 5 -23.81 -18.41 7.84
N SER A 6 -22.69 -18.85 7.26
CA SER A 6 -21.35 -18.46 7.72
C SER A 6 -21.06 -16.99 7.41
N ALA A 7 -21.44 -16.52 6.21
CA ALA A 7 -21.31 -15.13 5.83
C ALA A 7 -22.14 -14.21 6.76
N ASN A 8 -23.38 -14.60 7.08
CA ASN A 8 -24.23 -13.83 7.97
C ASN A 8 -23.66 -13.76 9.40
N ARG A 9 -23.11 -14.86 9.91
CA ARG A 9 -22.42 -14.85 11.24
C ARG A 9 -21.20 -13.94 11.26
N ALA A 10 -20.37 -14.00 10.23
CA ALA A 10 -19.20 -13.13 10.10
C ALA A 10 -19.60 -11.65 10.05
N LEU A 11 -20.59 -11.29 9.19
CA LEU A 11 -21.08 -9.92 9.07
C LEU A 11 -21.72 -9.40 10.37
N ASN A 12 -22.44 -10.24 11.10
CA ASN A 12 -22.99 -9.86 12.41
C ASN A 12 -21.89 -9.65 13.45
N GLY A 13 -20.83 -10.47 13.45
CA GLY A 13 -19.66 -10.26 14.29
C GLY A 13 -18.99 -8.92 13.99
N LEU A 14 -18.66 -8.65 12.72
CA LEU A 14 -18.08 -7.39 12.29
C LEU A 14 -18.96 -6.16 12.63
N TYR A 15 -20.28 -6.31 12.58
CA TYR A 15 -21.21 -5.27 12.98
C TYR A 15 -21.16 -5.04 14.51
N SER A 16 -21.13 -6.12 15.30
CA SER A 16 -21.03 -6.02 16.77
C SER A 16 -19.70 -5.37 17.20
N ASP A 17 -18.63 -5.63 16.45
CA ASP A 17 -17.30 -5.06 16.69
C ASP A 17 -17.14 -3.63 16.12
N GLY A 18 -18.20 -3.07 15.52
CA GLY A 18 -18.19 -1.72 14.95
C GLY A 18 -17.36 -1.54 13.67
N VAL A 19 -16.93 -2.65 13.06
CA VAL A 19 -16.12 -2.63 11.81
C VAL A 19 -16.98 -2.32 10.59
N VAL A 20 -18.25 -2.76 10.60
CA VAL A 20 -19.20 -2.49 9.51
C VAL A 20 -20.46 -1.83 10.03
N ILE A 21 -21.06 -1.00 9.19
CA ILE A 21 -22.37 -0.40 9.41
C ILE A 21 -23.42 -1.31 8.81
N ARG A 22 -24.55 -1.50 9.51
CA ARG A 22 -25.68 -2.28 9.03
C ARG A 22 -26.90 -1.39 8.86
N ARG A 23 -27.50 -1.41 7.68
CA ARG A 23 -28.77 -0.71 7.38
C ARG A 23 -29.82 -1.72 6.97
N ARG A 24 -31.04 -1.58 7.48
CA ARG A 24 -32.19 -2.40 7.09
C ARG A 24 -32.96 -1.71 5.98
N LYS A 25 -33.25 -2.47 4.90
CA LYS A 25 -34.17 -2.03 3.84
C LYS A 25 -35.17 -3.16 3.56
N GLY A 26 -36.39 -2.97 4.01
CA GLY A 26 -37.41 -4.02 3.98
C GLY A 26 -37.06 -5.21 4.87
N LYS A 27 -36.97 -6.40 4.28
CA LYS A 27 -36.57 -7.64 4.97
C LYS A 27 -35.08 -7.95 4.89
N MET A 28 -34.28 -7.12 4.20
CA MET A 28 -32.85 -7.34 3.96
C MET A 28 -32.00 -6.41 4.82
N TYR A 29 -30.82 -6.89 5.18
CA TYR A 29 -29.76 -6.11 5.77
C TYR A 29 -28.67 -5.82 4.74
N PHE A 30 -28.24 -4.58 4.68
CA PHE A 30 -27.13 -4.11 3.86
C PHE A 30 -25.99 -3.74 4.80
N TYR A 31 -24.81 -4.25 4.49
CA TYR A 31 -23.59 -3.98 5.25
C TYR A 31 -22.70 -3.07 4.41
N SER A 32 -22.12 -2.06 5.03
CA SER A 32 -21.15 -1.17 4.41
C SER A 32 -20.02 -0.90 5.39
N ILE A 33 -18.86 -0.56 4.84
CA ILE A 33 -17.70 -0.16 5.63
C ILE A 33 -17.87 1.31 6.02
N ASP A 34 -17.51 1.65 7.27
CA ASP A 34 -17.30 3.05 7.66
C ASP A 34 -15.84 3.41 7.37
N SER A 35 -15.62 4.11 6.27
CA SER A 35 -14.28 4.53 5.85
C SER A 35 -13.60 5.51 6.81
N SER A 36 -14.34 6.10 7.75
CA SER A 36 -13.82 6.98 8.79
C SER A 36 -13.42 6.24 10.08
N ASN A 37 -13.68 4.93 10.16
CA ASN A 37 -13.31 4.13 11.31
C ASN A 37 -11.78 4.00 11.40
N ALA A 38 -11.19 4.53 12.47
CA ALA A 38 -9.74 4.53 12.68
C ALA A 38 -9.13 3.12 12.68
N LEU A 39 -9.83 2.13 13.28
CA LEU A 39 -9.37 0.73 13.29
C LEU A 39 -9.31 0.16 11.88
N LEU A 40 -10.29 0.46 11.04
CA LEU A 40 -10.31 0.02 9.65
C LEU A 40 -9.18 0.66 8.84
N ILE A 41 -8.92 1.95 9.05
CA ILE A 41 -7.80 2.66 8.41
C ILE A 41 -6.48 1.96 8.74
N GLU A 42 -6.21 1.68 10.01
CA GLU A 42 -4.97 1.00 10.42
C GLU A 42 -4.91 -0.46 9.91
N LEU A 43 -6.03 -1.17 9.88
CA LEU A 43 -6.09 -2.51 9.30
C LEU A 43 -5.76 -2.51 7.80
N LYS A 44 -6.27 -1.54 7.04
CA LYS A 44 -5.97 -1.41 5.62
C LYS A 44 -4.50 -1.13 5.38
N LYS A 45 -3.89 -0.21 6.14
CA LYS A 45 -2.43 0.02 6.09
C LYS A 45 -1.65 -1.26 6.34
N LEU A 46 -2.02 -2.02 7.37
CA LEU A 46 -1.35 -3.30 7.69
C LEU A 46 -1.46 -4.28 6.53
N VAL A 47 -2.65 -4.45 5.94
CA VAL A 47 -2.86 -5.34 4.79
C VAL A 47 -2.02 -4.88 3.59
N ASN A 48 -2.00 -3.58 3.28
CA ASN A 48 -1.20 -3.04 2.19
C ASN A 48 0.30 -3.30 2.40
N LEU A 49 0.81 -3.13 3.62
CA LEU A 49 2.20 -3.46 3.96
C LEU A 49 2.50 -4.95 3.74
N MET A 50 1.62 -5.84 4.20
CA MET A 50 1.78 -7.29 4.00
C MET A 50 1.76 -7.69 2.53
N LEU A 51 0.94 -7.04 1.71
CA LEU A 51 0.83 -7.32 0.27
C LEU A 51 2.10 -6.94 -0.49
N VAL A 52 2.77 -5.86 -0.12
CA VAL A 52 3.97 -5.39 -0.81
C VAL A 52 5.27 -5.97 -0.25
N GLU A 53 5.26 -6.54 0.96
CA GLU A 53 6.46 -7.07 1.63
C GLU A 53 7.29 -8.01 0.76
N PRO A 54 6.71 -9.01 0.04
CA PRO A 54 7.51 -9.91 -0.80
C PRO A 54 8.23 -9.18 -1.93
N LEU A 55 7.59 -8.17 -2.54
CA LEU A 55 8.22 -7.35 -3.57
C LEU A 55 9.33 -6.47 -2.98
N VAL A 56 9.10 -5.89 -1.81
CA VAL A 56 10.09 -5.05 -1.12
C VAL A 56 11.36 -5.83 -0.83
N GLU A 57 11.26 -7.09 -0.40
CA GLU A 57 12.41 -7.96 -0.16
C GLU A 57 13.27 -8.15 -1.43
N ASP A 58 12.67 -8.23 -2.60
CA ASP A 58 13.40 -8.30 -3.86
C ASP A 58 14.00 -6.94 -4.26
N LEU A 59 13.25 -5.87 -4.07
CA LEU A 59 13.68 -4.52 -4.43
C LEU A 59 14.81 -3.99 -3.53
N LYS A 60 14.91 -4.39 -2.26
CA LYS A 60 15.99 -4.02 -1.33
C LYS A 60 17.38 -4.30 -1.92
N LYS A 61 17.51 -5.37 -2.71
CA LYS A 61 18.78 -5.81 -3.31
C LYS A 61 19.36 -4.80 -4.30
N MET A 62 18.50 -3.97 -4.90
CA MET A 62 18.86 -3.05 -5.98
C MET A 62 18.46 -1.59 -5.73
N SER A 63 17.85 -1.31 -4.59
CA SER A 63 17.35 0.02 -4.22
C SER A 63 18.05 0.54 -2.97
N SER A 64 18.13 1.85 -2.84
CA SER A 64 18.64 2.52 -1.63
C SER A 64 17.51 3.04 -0.75
N ARG A 65 16.31 3.28 -1.31
CA ARG A 65 15.13 3.72 -0.56
C ARG A 65 13.88 3.24 -1.26
N ILE A 66 12.86 2.84 -0.49
CA ILE A 66 11.54 2.43 -0.97
C ILE A 66 10.52 3.02 -0.02
N ILE A 67 9.56 3.78 -0.56
CA ILE A 67 8.48 4.42 0.20
C ILE A 67 7.14 4.02 -0.42
N LEU A 68 6.21 3.59 0.41
CA LEU A 68 4.80 3.48 0.08
C LEU A 68 4.15 4.83 0.35
N TYR A 69 3.48 5.44 -0.63
CA TYR A 69 2.82 6.73 -0.46
C TYR A 69 1.38 6.70 -0.99
N GLY A 70 0.71 7.83 -1.03
CA GLY A 70 -0.67 7.90 -1.52
C GLY A 70 -1.69 7.22 -0.61
N SER A 71 -2.83 6.84 -1.19
CA SER A 71 -4.00 6.34 -0.46
C SER A 71 -3.72 5.07 0.33
N CYS A 72 -2.90 4.16 -0.19
CA CYS A 72 -2.52 2.92 0.48
C CYS A 72 -1.67 3.14 1.74
N ALA A 73 -0.86 4.21 1.76
CA ALA A 73 -0.05 4.56 2.93
C ALA A 73 -0.88 5.16 4.06
N ILE A 74 -1.95 5.89 3.74
CA ILE A 74 -2.82 6.53 4.73
C ILE A 74 -4.09 5.72 5.05
N GLY A 75 -4.33 4.59 4.36
CA GLY A 75 -5.46 3.68 4.61
C GLY A 75 -6.80 4.19 4.08
N THR A 76 -6.79 5.12 3.11
CA THR A 76 -8.00 5.63 2.44
C THR A 76 -8.27 4.98 1.09
N ASP A 77 -7.44 4.01 0.70
CA ASP A 77 -7.56 3.24 -0.53
C ASP A 77 -8.93 2.57 -0.69
N THR A 78 -9.31 2.35 -1.93
CA THR A 78 -10.52 1.63 -2.34
C THR A 78 -10.14 0.40 -3.17
N SER A 79 -11.14 -0.37 -3.61
CA SER A 79 -10.91 -1.52 -4.51
C SER A 79 -10.35 -1.13 -5.89
N GLU A 80 -10.35 0.15 -6.22
CA GLU A 80 -9.86 0.71 -7.49
C GLU A 80 -8.55 1.47 -7.32
N SER A 81 -8.00 1.52 -6.11
CA SER A 81 -6.75 2.22 -5.82
C SER A 81 -5.54 1.37 -6.22
N ASP A 82 -4.55 2.03 -6.79
CA ASP A 82 -3.23 1.46 -7.05
C ASP A 82 -2.35 1.53 -5.78
N ILE A 83 -1.32 0.73 -5.75
CA ILE A 83 -0.26 0.82 -4.75
C ILE A 83 0.84 1.72 -5.30
N ASP A 84 1.02 2.88 -4.68
CA ASP A 84 2.00 3.87 -5.10
C ASP A 84 3.34 3.66 -4.40
N LEU A 85 4.39 3.36 -5.17
CA LEU A 85 5.75 3.17 -4.67
C LEU A 85 6.71 4.21 -5.22
N PHE A 86 7.44 4.88 -4.34
CA PHE A 86 8.58 5.69 -4.70
C PHE A 86 9.87 4.93 -4.40
N ILE A 87 10.73 4.80 -5.41
CA ILE A 87 11.91 3.93 -5.34
C ILE A 87 13.15 4.68 -5.82
N VAL A 88 14.18 4.68 -4.99
CA VAL A 88 15.50 5.20 -5.35
C VAL A 88 16.41 4.06 -5.70
N SER A 89 16.82 3.99 -6.97
CA SER A 89 17.68 2.92 -7.47
C SER A 89 18.60 3.39 -8.60
N LYS A 90 19.81 2.82 -8.67
CA LYS A 90 20.70 2.98 -9.84
C LYS A 90 20.25 2.09 -11.01
N SER A 91 19.46 1.05 -10.75
CA SER A 91 18.99 0.08 -11.75
C SER A 91 17.49 0.22 -12.02
N LYS A 92 17.07 1.30 -12.69
CA LYS A 92 15.65 1.51 -13.04
C LYS A 92 15.04 0.31 -13.76
N LYS A 93 15.76 -0.24 -14.76
CA LYS A 93 15.30 -1.39 -15.53
C LYS A 93 15.13 -2.64 -14.64
N GLY A 94 16.05 -2.88 -13.71
CA GLY A 94 15.94 -4.00 -12.77
C GLY A 94 14.72 -3.89 -11.89
N VAL A 95 14.46 -2.69 -11.34
CA VAL A 95 13.26 -2.38 -10.53
C VAL A 95 11.99 -2.57 -11.35
N SER A 96 11.92 -2.02 -12.56
CA SER A 96 10.75 -2.18 -13.44
C SER A 96 10.46 -3.65 -13.78
N ASN A 97 11.51 -4.44 -14.04
CA ASN A 97 11.35 -5.87 -14.32
C ASN A 97 10.84 -6.63 -13.07
N ALA A 98 11.34 -6.32 -11.90
CA ALA A 98 10.88 -6.95 -10.65
C ALA A 98 9.40 -6.62 -10.38
N ILE A 99 8.98 -5.36 -10.56
CA ILE A 99 7.57 -4.96 -10.41
C ILE A 99 6.69 -5.66 -11.45
N SER A 100 7.10 -5.68 -12.71
CA SER A 100 6.32 -6.32 -13.80
C SER A 100 6.21 -7.85 -13.65
N GLY A 101 7.17 -8.49 -12.98
CA GLY A 101 7.16 -9.92 -12.69
C GLY A 101 6.45 -10.29 -11.38
N PHE A 102 6.05 -9.29 -10.58
CA PHE A 102 5.40 -9.53 -9.31
C PHE A 102 3.92 -9.87 -9.49
N ALA A 103 3.46 -10.87 -8.76
CA ALA A 103 2.05 -11.27 -8.74
C ALA A 103 1.52 -11.21 -7.29
N PHE A 104 0.40 -10.54 -7.12
CA PHE A 104 -0.29 -10.52 -5.84
C PHE A 104 -0.92 -11.88 -5.51
N PRO A 105 -1.14 -12.18 -4.20
CA PRO A 105 -1.86 -13.38 -3.78
C PRO A 105 -3.28 -13.43 -4.32
N THR A 106 -3.87 -14.66 -4.34
CA THR A 106 -5.26 -14.89 -4.71
C THR A 106 -6.22 -13.99 -3.94
N GLY A 107 -7.08 -13.29 -4.65
CA GLY A 107 -8.04 -12.32 -4.13
C GLY A 107 -7.57 -10.86 -4.25
N PHE A 108 -6.33 -10.64 -4.68
CA PHE A 108 -5.73 -9.31 -4.86
C PHE A 108 -5.15 -9.11 -6.28
N GLU A 109 -5.53 -9.96 -7.23
CA GLU A 109 -4.95 -10.01 -8.59
C GLU A 109 -5.21 -8.73 -9.39
N ASN A 110 -6.23 -7.96 -9.03
CA ASN A 110 -6.61 -6.71 -9.71
C ASN A 110 -5.87 -5.48 -9.19
N ILE A 111 -5.02 -5.64 -8.18
CA ILE A 111 -4.23 -4.52 -7.66
C ILE A 111 -3.07 -4.25 -8.62
N HIS A 112 -2.87 -2.99 -8.95
CA HIS A 112 -1.74 -2.55 -9.75
C HIS A 112 -0.73 -1.79 -8.89
N ILE A 113 0.53 -1.81 -9.33
CA ILE A 113 1.60 -1.03 -8.71
C ILE A 113 1.93 0.12 -9.63
N GLN A 114 1.73 1.33 -9.15
CA GLN A 114 2.25 2.54 -9.76
C GLN A 114 3.59 2.89 -9.12
N SER A 115 4.65 3.00 -9.90
CA SER A 115 5.97 3.27 -9.35
C SER A 115 6.63 4.48 -9.97
N VAL A 116 7.20 5.32 -9.13
CA VAL A 116 8.10 6.41 -9.53
C VAL A 116 9.52 6.01 -9.14
N ILE A 117 10.37 5.79 -10.14
CA ILE A 117 11.75 5.33 -9.94
C ILE A 117 12.71 6.46 -10.26
N LYS A 118 13.47 6.91 -9.28
CA LYS A 118 14.52 7.94 -9.41
C LYS A 118 15.90 7.35 -9.14
N THR A 119 16.88 7.84 -9.86
CA THR A 119 18.28 7.60 -9.47
C THR A 119 18.69 8.60 -8.38
N PRO A 120 19.74 8.31 -7.57
CA PRO A 120 20.26 9.27 -6.61
C PRO A 120 20.66 10.62 -7.24
N VAL A 121 21.13 10.59 -8.48
CA VAL A 121 21.50 11.83 -9.21
C VAL A 121 20.27 12.65 -9.60
N GLU A 122 19.19 12.00 -10.04
CA GLU A 122 17.93 12.69 -10.37
C GLU A 122 17.30 13.35 -9.14
N LEU A 123 17.40 12.71 -7.96
CA LEU A 123 16.93 13.32 -6.71
C LEU A 123 17.65 14.62 -6.37
N LEU A 124 18.97 14.67 -6.59
CA LEU A 124 19.76 15.87 -6.31
C LEU A 124 19.49 17.02 -7.30
N ARG A 125 18.95 16.70 -8.49
CA ARG A 125 18.64 17.67 -9.55
C ARG A 125 17.17 18.12 -9.55
N GLY A 126 16.33 17.57 -8.67
CA GLY A 126 14.90 17.89 -8.56
C GLY A 126 14.69 19.41 -8.40
N GLY A 127 13.87 19.98 -9.27
CA GLY A 127 13.52 21.38 -9.24
C GLY A 127 12.27 21.68 -8.38
N GLU A 128 11.90 22.96 -8.32
CA GLU A 128 10.70 23.39 -7.57
C GLU A 128 9.40 22.65 -7.95
N SER A 129 9.26 22.24 -9.21
CA SER A 129 8.10 21.50 -9.69
C SER A 129 7.96 20.09 -9.09
N GLU A 130 9.06 19.49 -8.61
CA GLU A 130 9.05 18.18 -7.96
C GLU A 130 8.82 18.29 -6.45
N ARG A 131 8.88 19.48 -5.89
CA ARG A 131 8.84 19.70 -4.43
C ARG A 131 7.55 19.20 -3.80
N THR A 132 6.40 19.59 -4.36
CA THR A 132 5.07 19.17 -3.86
C THR A 132 4.92 17.65 -3.90
N PHE A 133 5.36 17.01 -4.98
CA PHE A 133 5.35 15.56 -5.09
C PHE A 133 6.26 14.90 -4.03
N MET A 134 7.46 15.43 -3.82
CA MET A 134 8.36 14.89 -2.80
C MET A 134 7.85 15.11 -1.39
N GLU A 135 7.15 16.21 -1.12
CA GLU A 135 6.48 16.45 0.17
C GLU A 135 5.39 15.39 0.43
N GLU A 136 4.64 14.99 -0.59
CA GLU A 136 3.67 13.89 -0.48
C GLU A 136 4.37 12.54 -0.23
N VAL A 137 5.42 12.24 -0.99
CA VAL A 137 6.20 11.02 -0.82
C VAL A 137 6.80 10.90 0.59
N GLU A 138 7.33 11.99 1.13
CA GLU A 138 7.95 12.01 2.47
C GLU A 138 6.92 11.82 3.62
N GLN A 139 5.63 12.04 3.36
CA GLN A 139 4.55 11.70 4.29
C GLN A 139 4.17 10.20 4.26
N GLY A 140 4.73 9.45 3.31
CA GLY A 140 4.50 8.02 3.15
C GLY A 140 5.19 7.15 4.21
N ILE A 141 5.06 5.85 4.04
CA ILE A 141 5.67 4.85 4.92
C ILE A 141 6.99 4.39 4.28
N VAL A 142 8.11 4.61 4.98
CA VAL A 142 9.40 4.10 4.54
C VAL A 142 9.43 2.58 4.73
N LEU A 143 9.40 1.82 3.63
CA LEU A 143 9.47 0.36 3.63
C LEU A 143 10.90 -0.13 3.72
N TRP A 144 11.83 0.60 3.15
CA TRP A 144 13.25 0.31 3.15
C TRP A 144 14.08 1.57 2.97
N GLU A 145 15.15 1.68 3.74
CA GLU A 145 16.19 2.68 3.56
C GLU A 145 17.55 2.08 3.92
N LYS A 146 18.48 2.20 2.97
CA LYS A 146 19.85 1.76 3.20
C LYS A 146 20.55 2.77 4.11
N VAL A 147 20.77 2.41 5.36
CA VAL A 147 21.58 3.22 6.28
C VAL A 147 22.99 3.31 5.70
N ALA A 148 23.47 4.55 5.51
CA ALA A 148 24.88 4.75 5.20
C ALA A 148 25.69 4.13 6.34
N SER A 149 26.45 3.06 6.06
CA SER A 149 27.41 2.56 7.04
C SER A 149 28.38 3.71 7.33
N GLU A 150 28.37 4.22 8.56
CA GLU A 150 29.43 5.08 9.02
C GLU A 150 30.74 4.34 8.74
N SER A 151 31.52 4.89 7.83
CA SER A 151 32.89 4.45 7.61
C SER A 151 33.62 4.73 8.94
N ARG A 152 33.75 3.69 9.76
CA ARG A 152 34.69 3.78 10.88
C ARG A 152 36.07 4.00 10.28
N VAL A 153 36.55 5.22 10.43
CA VAL A 153 37.94 5.60 10.24
C VAL A 153 38.75 5.00 11.38
#